data_2659e21889e101ded865336c906ba9ee
#
_entry.id   2659e21889e101ded865336c906ba9ee
#
_cell.length_a   1.000
_cell.length_b   1.000
_cell.length_c   1.000
_cell.angle_alpha   90.00
_cell.angle_beta   90.00
_cell.angle_gamma   90.00
#
_symmetry.space_group_name_H-M   'P 1'
#
loop_
_entity.id
_entity.type
_entity.pdbx_description
1 polymer ?
#
loop_
_entity_poly.entity_id
_entity_poly.type
_entity_poly.pdbx_seq_one_letter_code
_entity_poly.pdbx_strand_id
1 'polypeptide(L)'
;MDLFTFSGININSSFQRSTRIDNETSSDFLKSYIFHDTSKKVLDQIANSITNTNQSAFTLTGPYGTGKSSLGLFLKGLISKNENIRKQAEKKSNYNSRHTFHKVFISKKWLVLNLIGSKKDPLESISEQIDETIKNNWISKGIPPALKTRTKPSVTGIIKALNNISKELNKKNHGLLFMIDEMGKFLDYSSSIGSDLNLFQEIAENFSNL
;
A
#
# COMPACT_ATOMS: atom_id res chain seq x y z
N MET A 1 8.02 -12.37 -35.42
CA MET A 1 8.52 -11.30 -36.29
C MET A 1 8.66 -10.06 -35.41
N ASP A 2 9.84 -9.91 -34.79
CA ASP A 2 10.11 -8.89 -33.79
C ASP A 2 10.39 -7.57 -34.48
N LEU A 3 9.45 -6.64 -34.38
CA LEU A 3 9.42 -5.39 -35.17
C LEU A 3 10.21 -4.22 -34.59
N PHE A 4 10.98 -4.39 -33.51
CA PHE A 4 11.75 -3.30 -32.89
C PHE A 4 13.11 -3.75 -32.33
N THR A 5 14.00 -4.26 -33.16
CA THR A 5 15.43 -4.25 -32.85
C THR A 5 16.08 -2.98 -33.39
N PHE A 6 16.01 -1.90 -32.63
CA PHE A 6 16.95 -0.81 -32.81
C PHE A 6 18.31 -1.31 -32.29
N SER A 7 19.24 -1.59 -33.22
CA SER A 7 20.61 -1.92 -32.89
C SER A 7 21.23 -0.81 -32.05
N GLY A 8 21.47 -1.08 -30.75
CA GLY A 8 22.13 -0.14 -29.85
C GLY A 8 21.31 0.29 -28.61
N ILE A 9 20.01 -0.04 -28.53
CA ILE A 9 19.22 0.26 -27.33
C ILE A 9 18.93 -1.04 -26.60
N ASN A 10 19.60 -1.25 -25.47
CA ASN A 10 19.34 -2.39 -24.58
C ASN A 10 18.24 -1.98 -23.60
N ILE A 11 16.99 -2.36 -23.85
CA ILE A 11 15.89 -2.12 -22.92
C ILE A 11 15.97 -3.19 -21.84
N ASN A 12 16.24 -2.76 -20.60
CA ASN A 12 16.21 -3.65 -19.45
C ASN A 12 14.80 -4.24 -19.32
N SER A 13 14.70 -5.58 -19.35
CA SER A 13 13.42 -6.31 -19.25
C SER A 13 12.59 -5.96 -18.01
N SER A 14 13.22 -5.41 -16.98
CA SER A 14 12.54 -4.89 -15.77
C SER A 14 11.61 -3.72 -16.06
N PHE A 15 11.80 -2.97 -17.16
CA PHE A 15 10.94 -1.85 -17.56
C PHE A 15 9.81 -2.25 -18.51
N GLN A 16 9.77 -3.49 -18.96
CA GLN A 16 8.75 -3.95 -19.92
C GLN A 16 7.44 -4.36 -19.25
N ARG A 17 7.40 -4.49 -17.92
CA ARG A 17 6.20 -4.89 -17.18
C ARG A 17 5.66 -3.71 -16.39
N SER A 18 4.34 -3.48 -16.47
CA SER A 18 3.67 -2.53 -15.60
C SER A 18 3.89 -2.92 -14.13
N THR A 19 4.37 -1.98 -13.34
CA THR A 19 4.56 -2.19 -11.90
C THR A 19 3.19 -2.18 -11.22
N ARG A 20 2.89 -3.21 -10.44
CA ARG A 20 1.65 -3.34 -9.68
C ARG A 20 1.96 -3.41 -8.19
N ILE A 21 1.12 -2.80 -7.37
CA ILE A 21 1.33 -2.78 -5.91
C ILE A 21 1.04 -4.12 -5.23
N ASP A 22 0.29 -5.03 -5.87
CA ASP A 22 0.04 -6.37 -5.35
C ASP A 22 1.25 -7.32 -5.49
N ASN A 23 2.22 -6.98 -6.35
CA ASN A 23 3.47 -7.72 -6.44
C ASN A 23 4.27 -7.61 -5.14
N GLU A 24 5.08 -8.63 -4.85
CA GLU A 24 6.11 -8.51 -3.83
C GLU A 24 7.28 -7.65 -4.32
N THR A 25 7.86 -6.86 -3.41
CA THR A 25 9.07 -6.09 -3.72
C THR A 25 10.24 -7.05 -3.86
N SER A 26 10.84 -7.10 -5.04
CA SER A 26 12.00 -7.94 -5.34
C SER A 26 13.31 -7.13 -5.33
N SER A 27 14.45 -7.83 -5.17
CA SER A 27 15.78 -7.22 -5.31
C SER A 27 16.00 -6.63 -6.70
N ASP A 28 15.46 -7.25 -7.75
CA ASP A 28 15.62 -6.75 -9.12
C ASP A 28 14.82 -5.48 -9.36
N PHE A 29 13.61 -5.39 -8.82
CA PHE A 29 12.88 -4.12 -8.78
C PHE A 29 13.70 -3.05 -8.07
N LEU A 30 14.21 -3.34 -6.88
CA LEU A 30 15.00 -2.36 -6.12
C LEU A 30 16.29 -1.94 -6.83
N LYS A 31 16.95 -2.82 -7.56
CA LYS A 31 18.14 -2.46 -8.36
C LYS A 31 17.80 -1.47 -9.47
N SER A 32 16.70 -1.71 -10.19
CA SER A 32 16.28 -0.89 -11.33
C SER A 32 15.55 0.39 -10.93
N TYR A 33 14.87 0.41 -9.79
CA TYR A 33 14.12 1.59 -9.34
C TYR A 33 15.05 2.75 -9.01
N ILE A 34 14.77 3.94 -9.57
CA ILE A 34 15.49 5.16 -9.26
C ILE A 34 14.67 5.95 -8.22
N PHE A 35 15.23 6.12 -7.02
CA PHE A 35 14.59 6.89 -5.97
C PHE A 35 14.93 8.38 -6.15
N HIS A 36 13.99 9.11 -6.75
CA HIS A 36 14.14 10.54 -7.07
C HIS A 36 13.82 11.43 -5.87
N ASP A 37 14.32 12.67 -5.91
CA ASP A 37 14.00 13.70 -4.92
C ASP A 37 12.49 13.94 -4.77
N THR A 38 11.73 13.88 -5.87
CA THR A 38 10.27 13.99 -5.82
C THR A 38 9.66 12.84 -5.02
N SER A 39 10.11 11.60 -5.24
CA SER A 39 9.67 10.42 -4.48
C SER A 39 10.00 10.57 -2.99
N LYS A 40 11.19 11.08 -2.70
CA LYS A 40 11.62 11.37 -1.34
C LYS A 40 10.72 12.43 -0.69
N LYS A 41 10.48 13.55 -1.36
CA LYS A 41 9.60 14.62 -0.84
C LYS A 41 8.20 14.11 -0.53
N VAL A 42 7.62 13.26 -1.38
CA VAL A 42 6.29 12.68 -1.15
C VAL A 42 6.29 11.81 0.11
N LEU A 43 7.26 10.90 0.27
CA LEU A 43 7.33 10.04 1.45
C LEU A 43 7.62 10.85 2.74
N ASP A 44 8.47 11.87 2.65
CA ASP A 44 8.76 12.77 3.77
C ASP A 44 7.53 13.58 4.18
N GLN A 45 6.76 14.06 3.21
CA GLN A 45 5.51 14.78 3.46
C GLN A 45 4.47 13.88 4.15
N ILE A 46 4.30 12.64 3.69
CA ILE A 46 3.41 11.67 4.33
C ILE A 46 3.84 11.44 5.79
N ALA A 47 5.12 11.17 6.04
CA ALA A 47 5.62 10.94 7.39
C ALA A 47 5.45 12.15 8.31
N ASN A 48 5.72 13.35 7.79
CA ASN A 48 5.55 14.60 8.55
C ASN A 48 4.08 14.88 8.84
N SER A 49 3.16 14.65 7.89
CA SER A 49 1.72 14.84 8.12
C SER A 49 1.20 13.86 9.17
N ILE A 50 1.60 12.60 9.13
CA ILE A 50 1.25 11.62 10.18
C ILE A 50 1.72 12.11 11.56
N THR A 51 2.95 12.64 11.64
CA THR A 51 3.53 13.04 12.93
C THR A 51 2.92 14.33 13.48
N ASN A 52 2.64 15.31 12.61
CA ASN A 52 2.29 16.66 13.02
C ASN A 52 0.79 16.92 13.06
N THR A 53 0.00 16.18 12.27
CA THR A 53 -1.44 16.45 12.10
C THR A 53 -2.32 15.22 12.34
N ASN A 54 -1.75 14.06 12.68
CA ASN A 54 -2.43 12.77 12.78
C ASN A 54 -3.15 12.35 11.48
N GLN A 55 -2.81 13.00 10.35
CA GLN A 55 -3.38 12.62 9.06
C GLN A 55 -2.91 11.21 8.67
N SER A 56 -3.85 10.33 8.38
CA SER A 56 -3.55 8.92 8.05
C SER A 56 -4.05 8.49 6.67
N ALA A 57 -4.81 9.34 5.97
CA ALA A 57 -5.29 9.09 4.61
C ALA A 57 -4.62 10.04 3.62
N PHE A 58 -4.08 9.49 2.54
CA PHE A 58 -3.33 10.22 1.50
C PHE A 58 -3.73 9.76 0.11
N THR A 59 -3.85 10.69 -0.81
CA THR A 59 -4.09 10.41 -2.23
C THR A 59 -2.90 10.86 -3.06
N LEU A 60 -2.31 9.94 -3.84
CA LEU A 60 -1.27 10.25 -4.81
C LEU A 60 -1.91 10.45 -6.19
N THR A 61 -1.94 11.68 -6.67
CA THR A 61 -2.46 12.04 -7.98
C THR A 61 -1.34 12.32 -8.96
N GLY A 62 -1.61 12.14 -10.24
CA GLY A 62 -0.66 12.45 -11.31
C GLY A 62 -0.97 11.65 -12.58
N PRO A 63 -0.40 12.05 -13.73
CA PRO A 63 -0.60 11.36 -15.01
C PRO A 63 -0.25 9.88 -14.96
N TYR A 64 -0.74 9.13 -15.94
CA TYR A 64 -0.35 7.74 -16.13
C TYR A 64 1.16 7.64 -16.42
N GLY A 65 1.82 6.61 -15.88
CA GLY A 65 3.25 6.41 -16.11
C GLY A 65 4.19 7.21 -15.20
N THR A 66 3.69 8.08 -14.29
CA THR A 66 4.54 8.89 -13.38
C THR A 66 5.16 8.11 -12.22
N GLY A 67 5.00 6.79 -12.17
CA GLY A 67 5.66 5.94 -11.16
C GLY A 67 4.94 5.84 -9.82
N LYS A 68 3.66 6.19 -9.72
CA LYS A 68 2.87 6.08 -8.46
C LYS A 68 2.89 4.66 -7.88
N SER A 69 2.58 3.66 -8.69
CA SER A 69 2.60 2.24 -8.26
C SER A 69 4.01 1.78 -7.91
N SER A 70 5.04 2.27 -8.63
CA SER A 70 6.44 1.98 -8.31
C SER A 70 6.86 2.59 -6.98
N LEU A 71 6.39 3.80 -6.64
CA LEU A 71 6.61 4.42 -5.33
C LEU A 71 5.93 3.61 -4.22
N GLY A 72 4.70 3.15 -4.44
CA GLY A 72 3.99 2.26 -3.52
C GLY A 72 4.76 0.95 -3.29
N LEU A 73 5.26 0.33 -4.36
CA LEU A 73 6.06 -0.88 -4.26
C LEU A 73 7.41 -0.64 -3.55
N PHE A 74 8.04 0.51 -3.77
CA PHE A 74 9.25 0.91 -3.05
C PHE A 74 8.98 1.14 -1.55
N LEU A 75 7.87 1.79 -1.19
CA LEU A 75 7.43 1.93 0.20
C LEU A 75 7.25 0.56 0.87
N LYS A 76 6.64 -0.41 0.19
CA LYS A 76 6.56 -1.80 0.67
C LYS A 76 7.95 -2.42 0.90
N GLY A 77 8.91 -2.11 0.05
CA GLY A 77 10.31 -2.52 0.23
C GLY A 77 10.91 -1.97 1.53
N LEU A 78 10.69 -0.69 1.82
CA LEU A 78 11.19 -0.02 3.03
C LEU A 78 10.60 -0.60 4.34
N ILE A 79 9.38 -1.14 4.30
CA ILE A 79 8.69 -1.74 5.46
C ILE A 79 8.63 -3.27 5.38
N SER A 80 9.37 -3.88 4.48
CA SER A 80 9.33 -5.32 4.22
C SER A 80 9.72 -6.15 5.46
N LYS A 81 9.02 -7.28 5.65
CA LYS A 81 9.41 -8.31 6.62
C LYS A 81 10.73 -8.98 6.23
N ASN A 82 11.04 -9.04 4.94
CA ASN A 82 12.31 -9.56 4.43
C ASN A 82 13.41 -8.52 4.69
N GLU A 83 14.31 -8.85 5.60
CA GLU A 83 15.37 -7.95 6.03
C GLU A 83 16.33 -7.56 4.88
N ASN A 84 16.60 -8.48 3.95
CA ASN A 84 17.46 -8.18 2.81
C ASN A 84 16.82 -7.16 1.87
N ILE A 85 15.53 -7.29 1.59
CA ILE A 85 14.76 -6.32 0.78
C ILE A 85 14.73 -4.96 1.49
N ARG A 86 14.41 -4.96 2.79
CA ARG A 86 14.35 -3.73 3.58
C ARG A 86 15.70 -3.01 3.59
N LYS A 87 16.82 -3.68 3.88
CA LYS A 87 18.16 -3.09 3.86
C LYS A 87 18.56 -2.52 2.50
N GLN A 88 18.17 -3.17 1.39
CA GLN A 88 18.41 -2.65 0.05
C GLN A 88 17.62 -1.37 -0.21
N ALA A 89 16.34 -1.33 0.19
CA ALA A 89 15.51 -0.14 0.05
C ALA A 89 15.99 1.02 0.94
N GLU A 90 16.34 0.75 2.19
CA GLU A 90 16.91 1.73 3.12
C GLU A 90 18.21 2.34 2.57
N LYS A 91 19.13 1.49 2.08
CA LYS A 91 20.38 1.96 1.46
C LYS A 91 20.11 2.90 0.27
N LYS A 92 19.09 2.59 -0.53
CA LYS A 92 18.75 3.39 -1.71
C LYS A 92 18.09 4.71 -1.34
N SER A 93 17.28 4.76 -0.30
CA SER A 93 16.57 5.96 0.16
C SER A 93 17.41 6.86 1.05
N ASN A 94 18.49 6.33 1.63
CA ASN A 94 19.32 7.00 2.64
C ASN A 94 18.50 7.47 3.87
N TYR A 95 17.43 6.77 4.23
CA TYR A 95 16.69 7.03 5.46
C TYR A 95 17.43 6.43 6.66
N ASN A 96 17.88 7.27 7.56
CA ASN A 96 18.53 6.88 8.81
C ASN A 96 17.60 7.03 10.02
N SER A 97 18.00 6.54 11.18
CA SER A 97 17.19 6.53 12.41
C SER A 97 16.78 7.92 12.92
N ARG A 98 17.41 8.99 12.49
CA ARG A 98 17.06 10.37 12.86
C ARG A 98 15.94 10.92 11.99
N HIS A 99 15.71 10.34 10.83
CA HIS A 99 14.72 10.80 9.85
C HIS A 99 13.29 10.50 10.32
N THR A 100 12.35 11.44 10.14
CA THR A 100 10.94 11.26 10.52
C THR A 100 10.33 10.02 9.85
N PHE A 101 10.60 9.83 8.55
CA PHE A 101 10.13 8.66 7.82
C PHE A 101 10.58 7.34 8.47
N HIS A 102 11.84 7.24 8.88
CA HIS A 102 12.35 6.05 9.57
C HIS A 102 11.58 5.79 10.87
N LYS A 103 11.36 6.82 11.68
CA LYS A 103 10.65 6.70 12.96
C LYS A 103 9.20 6.26 12.77
N VAL A 104 8.52 6.76 11.73
CA VAL A 104 7.11 6.44 11.44
C VAL A 104 6.96 5.06 10.82
N PHE A 105 7.77 4.74 9.80
CA PHE A 105 7.55 3.57 8.96
C PHE A 105 8.53 2.42 9.22
N ILE A 106 9.84 2.68 9.30
CA ILE A 106 10.85 1.62 9.33
C ILE A 106 11.00 1.01 10.72
N SER A 107 10.77 1.79 11.79
CA SER A 107 10.88 1.33 13.17
C SER A 107 9.77 0.36 13.61
N LYS A 108 8.73 0.18 12.81
CA LYS A 108 7.55 -0.66 13.11
C LYS A 108 7.44 -1.82 12.12
N LYS A 109 6.71 -2.86 12.53
CA LYS A 109 6.20 -3.86 11.58
C LYS A 109 4.85 -3.43 11.04
N TRP A 110 4.58 -3.74 9.79
CA TRP A 110 3.35 -3.35 9.11
C TRP A 110 2.61 -4.55 8.57
N LEU A 111 1.30 -4.59 8.80
CA LEU A 111 0.39 -5.39 7.99
C LEU A 111 0.03 -4.56 6.78
N VAL A 112 0.35 -5.06 5.59
CA VAL A 112 0.09 -4.35 4.34
C VAL A 112 -1.10 -5.00 3.64
N LEU A 113 -2.15 -4.23 3.41
CA LEU A 113 -3.33 -4.58 2.66
C LEU A 113 -3.26 -3.87 1.32
N ASN A 114 -3.13 -4.62 0.24
CA ASN A 114 -3.01 -4.08 -1.12
C ASN A 114 -4.26 -4.40 -1.92
N LEU A 115 -4.87 -3.40 -2.52
CA LEU A 115 -6.02 -3.55 -3.38
C LEU A 115 -5.75 -2.89 -4.73
N ILE A 116 -6.12 -3.56 -5.82
CA ILE A 116 -6.11 -2.97 -7.15
C ILE A 116 -7.54 -2.78 -7.60
N GLY A 117 -7.86 -1.54 -7.97
CA GLY A 117 -9.17 -1.19 -8.51
C GLY A 117 -9.51 -2.03 -9.74
N SER A 118 -10.72 -2.51 -9.77
CA SER A 118 -11.28 -3.35 -10.84
C SER A 118 -12.74 -2.96 -11.11
N LYS A 119 -13.30 -3.49 -12.18
CA LYS A 119 -14.75 -3.34 -12.48
C LYS A 119 -15.57 -4.37 -11.69
N LYS A 120 -15.42 -4.35 -10.36
CA LYS A 120 -16.14 -5.19 -9.40
C LYS A 120 -16.63 -4.34 -8.25
N ASP A 121 -17.56 -4.87 -7.47
CA ASP A 121 -18.04 -4.21 -6.26
C ASP A 121 -16.88 -3.92 -5.29
N PRO A 122 -16.65 -2.65 -4.91
CA PRO A 122 -15.61 -2.29 -3.97
C PRO A 122 -15.79 -2.93 -2.60
N LEU A 123 -17.04 -3.07 -2.11
CA LEU A 123 -17.32 -3.67 -0.80
C LEU A 123 -16.92 -5.14 -0.76
N GLU A 124 -17.25 -5.90 -1.80
CA GLU A 124 -16.82 -7.29 -1.92
C GLU A 124 -15.30 -7.39 -2.04
N SER A 125 -14.70 -6.60 -2.94
CA SER A 125 -13.26 -6.62 -3.19
C SER A 125 -12.44 -6.29 -1.94
N ILE A 126 -12.87 -5.30 -1.16
CA ILE A 126 -12.17 -4.91 0.08
C ILE A 126 -12.35 -5.97 1.16
N SER A 127 -13.57 -6.51 1.33
CA SER A 127 -13.83 -7.52 2.36
C SER A 127 -13.06 -8.81 2.10
N GLU A 128 -12.99 -9.27 0.86
CA GLU A 128 -12.20 -10.43 0.45
C GLU A 128 -10.70 -10.19 0.69
N GLN A 129 -10.19 -9.01 0.32
CA GLN A 129 -8.78 -8.67 0.51
C GLN A 129 -8.40 -8.57 1.99
N ILE A 130 -9.29 -8.08 2.85
CA ILE A 130 -9.09 -8.08 4.30
C ILE A 130 -8.95 -9.52 4.81
N ASP A 131 -9.90 -10.40 4.48
CA ASP A 131 -9.92 -11.78 4.94
C ASP A 131 -8.69 -12.56 4.45
N GLU A 132 -8.31 -12.37 3.18
CA GLU A 132 -7.13 -12.97 2.59
C GLU A 132 -5.84 -12.47 3.28
N THR A 133 -5.73 -11.17 3.53
CA THR A 133 -4.58 -10.57 4.20
C THR A 133 -4.44 -11.09 5.63
N ILE A 134 -5.53 -11.21 6.37
CA ILE A 134 -5.51 -11.80 7.72
C ILE A 134 -5.07 -13.25 7.67
N LYS A 135 -5.60 -14.04 6.75
CA LYS A 135 -5.29 -15.46 6.63
C LYS A 135 -3.83 -15.73 6.26
N ASN A 136 -3.29 -14.97 5.30
CA ASN A 136 -2.00 -15.28 4.69
C ASN A 136 -0.84 -14.44 5.21
N ASN A 137 -1.11 -13.21 5.65
CA ASN A 137 -0.08 -12.21 5.93
C ASN A 137 -0.06 -11.70 7.38
N TRP A 138 -0.86 -12.29 8.30
CA TRP A 138 -0.86 -11.86 9.68
C TRP A 138 0.55 -11.86 10.29
N ILE A 139 0.91 -10.77 10.96
CA ILE A 139 2.31 -10.52 11.38
C ILE A 139 2.64 -11.00 12.80
N SER A 140 1.68 -11.56 13.50
CA SER A 140 1.86 -12.06 14.87
C SER A 140 1.57 -13.55 14.96
N LYS A 141 2.01 -14.19 16.06
CA LYS A 141 1.69 -15.60 16.31
C LYS A 141 0.17 -15.76 16.54
N GLY A 142 -0.46 -16.57 15.68
CA GLY A 142 -1.88 -16.87 15.74
C GLY A 142 -2.79 -15.68 15.35
N ILE A 143 -3.89 -15.97 14.67
CA ILE A 143 -4.90 -14.99 14.32
C ILE A 143 -5.80 -14.78 15.54
N PRO A 144 -5.98 -13.53 16.04
CA PRO A 144 -6.87 -13.24 17.16
C PRO A 144 -8.31 -13.70 16.89
N PRO A 145 -9.05 -14.16 17.91
CA PRO A 145 -10.45 -14.59 17.74
C PRO A 145 -11.33 -13.54 17.05
N ALA A 146 -11.15 -12.27 17.38
CA ALA A 146 -11.89 -11.15 16.79
C ALA A 146 -11.69 -10.99 15.26
N LEU A 147 -10.62 -11.57 14.69
CA LEU A 147 -10.27 -11.51 13.28
C LEU A 147 -10.52 -12.83 12.53
N LYS A 148 -11.07 -13.84 13.19
CA LYS A 148 -11.39 -15.14 12.55
C LYS A 148 -12.74 -15.12 11.82
N THR A 149 -13.57 -14.13 12.07
CA THR A 149 -14.88 -14.01 11.44
C THR A 149 -14.73 -13.33 10.08
N ARG A 150 -15.39 -13.88 9.07
CA ARG A 150 -15.40 -13.28 7.73
C ARG A 150 -15.93 -11.85 7.76
N THR A 151 -15.25 -10.98 7.05
CA THR A 151 -15.62 -9.57 6.92
C THR A 151 -16.91 -9.45 6.11
N LYS A 152 -17.92 -8.75 6.63
CA LYS A 152 -19.16 -8.49 5.87
C LYS A 152 -18.89 -7.45 4.79
N PRO A 153 -19.35 -7.68 3.53
CA PRO A 153 -19.19 -6.72 2.43
C PRO A 153 -20.19 -5.56 2.57
N SER A 154 -20.00 -4.76 3.60
CA SER A 154 -20.75 -3.53 3.89
C SER A 154 -19.78 -2.51 4.48
N VAL A 155 -20.10 -1.22 4.33
CA VAL A 155 -19.28 -0.13 4.88
C VAL A 155 -18.99 -0.35 6.36
N THR A 156 -20.03 -0.57 7.16
CA THR A 156 -19.91 -0.83 8.60
C THR A 156 -19.11 -2.09 8.92
N GLY A 157 -19.27 -3.15 8.11
CA GLY A 157 -18.53 -4.40 8.26
C GLY A 157 -17.03 -4.23 8.01
N ILE A 158 -16.68 -3.54 6.94
CA ILE A 158 -15.30 -3.22 6.57
C ILE A 158 -14.65 -2.34 7.64
N ILE A 159 -15.31 -1.25 8.05
CA ILE A 159 -14.78 -0.36 9.09
C ILE A 159 -14.56 -1.11 10.40
N LYS A 160 -15.52 -1.95 10.81
CA LYS A 160 -15.35 -2.79 12.01
C LYS A 160 -14.16 -3.73 11.90
N ALA A 161 -13.95 -4.36 10.75
CA ALA A 161 -12.82 -5.25 10.51
C ALA A 161 -11.49 -4.49 10.58
N LEU A 162 -11.37 -3.34 9.91
CA LEU A 162 -10.18 -2.49 9.92
C LEU A 162 -9.86 -2.00 11.34
N ASN A 163 -10.87 -1.58 12.10
CA ASN A 163 -10.72 -1.17 13.50
C ASN A 163 -10.24 -2.31 14.40
N ASN A 164 -10.76 -3.52 14.22
CA ASN A 164 -10.31 -4.68 14.97
C ASN A 164 -8.85 -5.04 14.63
N ILE A 165 -8.48 -4.98 13.35
CA ILE A 165 -7.10 -5.19 12.90
C ILE A 165 -6.18 -4.16 13.57
N SER A 166 -6.52 -2.87 13.48
CA SER A 166 -5.72 -1.79 14.06
C SER A 166 -5.55 -1.94 15.57
N LYS A 167 -6.61 -2.29 16.30
CA LYS A 167 -6.53 -2.57 17.74
C LYS A 167 -5.57 -3.71 18.06
N GLU A 168 -5.62 -4.80 17.32
CA GLU A 168 -4.71 -5.94 17.56
C GLU A 168 -3.26 -5.62 17.18
N LEU A 169 -3.03 -4.84 16.15
CA LEU A 169 -1.71 -4.39 15.75
C LEU A 169 -1.10 -3.40 16.75
N ASN A 170 -1.89 -2.44 17.23
CA ASN A 170 -1.46 -1.43 18.20
C ASN A 170 -0.98 -2.02 19.53
N LYS A 171 -1.55 -3.15 19.98
CA LYS A 171 -1.06 -3.88 21.16
C LYS A 171 0.42 -4.25 21.08
N LYS A 172 0.99 -4.31 19.89
CA LYS A 172 2.38 -4.71 19.62
C LYS A 172 3.20 -3.62 18.95
N ASN A 173 2.72 -2.39 18.95
CA ASN A 173 3.31 -1.27 18.22
C ASN A 173 3.56 -1.60 16.73
N HIS A 174 2.58 -2.25 16.09
CA HIS A 174 2.57 -2.54 14.66
C HIS A 174 1.58 -1.61 13.96
N GLY A 175 1.80 -1.36 12.66
CA GLY A 175 0.92 -0.53 11.85
C GLY A 175 0.10 -1.33 10.84
N LEU A 176 -1.00 -0.73 10.38
CA LEU A 176 -1.77 -1.15 9.22
C LEU A 176 -1.52 -0.16 8.08
N LEU A 177 -1.08 -0.65 6.93
CA LEU A 177 -0.98 0.14 5.70
C LEU A 177 -1.98 -0.41 4.69
N PHE A 178 -3.00 0.37 4.37
CA PHE A 178 -3.95 0.04 3.33
C PHE A 178 -3.64 0.85 2.06
N MET A 179 -3.33 0.17 0.98
CA MET A 179 -2.96 0.76 -0.30
C MET A 179 -3.96 0.37 -1.37
N ILE A 180 -4.51 1.36 -2.06
CA ILE A 180 -5.42 1.16 -3.21
C ILE A 180 -4.76 1.76 -4.44
N ASP A 181 -4.47 0.93 -5.44
CA ASP A 181 -4.02 1.37 -6.76
C ASP A 181 -5.18 1.33 -7.76
N GLU A 182 -5.12 2.15 -8.79
CA GLU A 182 -6.16 2.26 -9.81
C GLU A 182 -7.57 2.49 -9.22
N MET A 183 -7.69 3.28 -8.17
CA MET A 183 -8.95 3.58 -7.47
C MET A 183 -10.05 4.10 -8.42
N GLY A 184 -9.66 4.78 -9.51
CA GLY A 184 -10.59 5.26 -10.55
C GLY A 184 -11.49 4.16 -11.11
N LYS A 185 -11.00 2.91 -11.24
CA LYS A 185 -11.80 1.79 -11.74
C LYS A 185 -12.96 1.41 -10.80
N PHE A 186 -12.74 1.53 -9.48
CA PHE A 186 -13.80 1.35 -8.51
C PHE A 186 -14.84 2.47 -8.57
N LEU A 187 -14.37 3.72 -8.70
CA LEU A 187 -15.25 4.89 -8.83
C LEU A 187 -16.12 4.80 -10.09
N ASP A 188 -15.50 4.43 -11.22
CA ASP A 188 -16.21 4.22 -12.50
C ASP A 188 -17.27 3.12 -12.37
N TYR A 189 -16.93 2.00 -11.74
CA TYR A 189 -17.88 0.90 -11.52
C TYR A 189 -19.05 1.34 -10.63
N SER A 190 -18.73 1.93 -9.47
CA SER A 190 -19.76 2.40 -8.53
C SER A 190 -20.70 3.44 -9.16
N SER A 191 -20.15 4.36 -9.95
CA SER A 191 -20.94 5.33 -10.70
C SER A 191 -21.85 4.65 -11.72
N SER A 192 -21.39 3.60 -12.41
CA SER A 192 -22.15 2.90 -13.44
C SER A 192 -23.36 2.13 -12.89
N ILE A 193 -23.32 1.69 -11.63
CA ILE A 193 -24.40 0.95 -10.95
C ILE A 193 -25.19 1.81 -9.97
N GLY A 194 -24.86 3.11 -9.86
CA GLY A 194 -25.52 4.03 -8.92
C GLY A 194 -25.26 3.69 -7.44
N SER A 195 -24.13 3.03 -7.13
CA SER A 195 -23.77 2.71 -5.74
C SER A 195 -23.11 3.89 -5.05
N ASP A 196 -23.18 3.90 -3.71
CA ASP A 196 -22.65 4.97 -2.88
C ASP A 196 -21.11 4.98 -2.90
N LEU A 197 -20.53 6.15 -3.23
CA LEU A 197 -19.08 6.39 -3.25
C LEU A 197 -18.54 6.77 -1.87
N ASN A 198 -19.39 6.90 -0.85
CA ASN A 198 -19.00 7.33 0.50
C ASN A 198 -18.06 6.34 1.21
N LEU A 199 -18.01 5.07 0.75
CA LEU A 199 -17.17 4.04 1.33
C LEU A 199 -15.71 4.52 1.55
N PHE A 200 -15.08 5.09 0.52
CA PHE A 200 -13.68 5.48 0.60
C PHE A 200 -13.48 6.69 1.52
N GLN A 201 -14.46 7.59 1.55
CA GLN A 201 -14.45 8.72 2.48
C GLN A 201 -14.59 8.23 3.93
N GLU A 202 -15.54 7.34 4.21
CA GLU A 202 -15.74 6.79 5.55
C GLU A 202 -14.52 5.98 6.02
N ILE A 203 -13.86 5.23 5.13
CA ILE A 203 -12.60 4.56 5.46
C ILE A 203 -11.53 5.59 5.82
N ALA A 204 -11.35 6.65 5.02
CA ALA A 204 -10.35 7.68 5.26
C ALA A 204 -10.59 8.42 6.59
N GLU A 205 -11.83 8.80 6.89
CA GLU A 205 -12.22 9.46 8.13
C GLU A 205 -11.99 8.56 9.35
N ASN A 206 -12.32 7.26 9.25
CA ASN A 206 -12.07 6.32 10.35
C ASN A 206 -10.58 6.14 10.65
N PHE A 207 -9.73 6.08 9.62
CA PHE A 207 -8.28 5.99 9.84
C PHE A 207 -7.68 7.25 10.44
N SER A 208 -8.28 8.42 10.24
CA SER A 208 -7.82 9.68 10.84
C SER A 208 -8.17 9.80 12.34
N ASN A 209 -9.05 8.95 12.84
CA ASN A 209 -9.51 8.93 14.23
C ASN A 209 -8.92 7.75 15.04
N LEU A 210 -8.02 6.96 14.49
CA LEU A 210 -7.34 5.82 15.14
C LEU A 210 -5.95 6.18 15.67
#